data_c40b9d15c2ac09903b84ae6e473d4145
#
_entry.id   c40b9d15c2ac09903b84ae6e473d4145
#
_cell.length_a   1.000
_cell.length_b   1.000
_cell.length_c   1.000
_cell.angle_alpha   90.00
_cell.angle_beta   90.00
_cell.angle_gamma   90.00
#
_symmetry.space_group_name_H-M   'P 1'
#
loop_
_entity.id
_entity.type
_entity.pdbx_description
1 polymer ?
#
loop_
_entity_poly.entity_id
_entity_poly.type
_entity_poly.pdbx_seq_one_letter_code
_entity_poly.pdbx_strand_id
1 'polypeptide(L)'
;MSALAVPARDAEPASHRQVLEALSGLLLVLFVALLSSTVVSTALPQIIGALRGSQTQYTWVVTATLLTATATTPVWGKLADLFNKKLLIQVAIVIFVAGSAIAGLSHNAAELIAARAFQGVGVGGLQALVQVAIAAMIPPRERGR
;
A
#
# COMPACT_ATOMS: atom_id res chain seq x y z
N MET A 1 3.59 -32.85 -38.37
CA MET A 1 3.03 -31.71 -37.60
C MET A 1 3.80 -31.66 -36.29
N SER A 2 4.83 -30.85 -36.26
CA SER A 2 5.75 -30.71 -35.11
C SER A 2 5.15 -29.72 -34.13
N ALA A 3 4.77 -30.19 -32.94
CA ALA A 3 4.30 -29.38 -31.87
C ALA A 3 5.49 -28.53 -31.37
N LEU A 4 5.42 -27.20 -31.57
CA LEU A 4 6.31 -26.24 -30.96
C LEU A 4 6.12 -26.28 -29.45
N ALA A 5 6.96 -27.04 -28.77
CA ALA A 5 7.11 -26.97 -27.33
C ALA A 5 7.65 -25.56 -27.01
N VAL A 6 6.78 -24.72 -26.46
CA VAL A 6 7.20 -23.46 -25.82
C VAL A 6 8.06 -23.88 -24.63
N PRO A 7 9.34 -23.46 -24.57
CA PRO A 7 10.14 -23.76 -23.38
C PRO A 7 9.49 -23.08 -22.19
N ALA A 8 9.08 -23.87 -21.19
CA ALA A 8 8.79 -23.38 -19.87
C ALA A 8 10.04 -22.62 -19.43
N ARG A 9 9.92 -21.32 -19.25
CA ARG A 9 10.96 -20.54 -18.54
C ARG A 9 11.01 -21.13 -17.15
N ASP A 10 12.00 -21.96 -16.93
CA ASP A 10 12.40 -22.39 -15.60
C ASP A 10 12.71 -21.10 -14.83
N ALA A 11 11.74 -20.67 -14.05
CA ALA A 11 11.96 -19.62 -13.06
C ALA A 11 12.92 -20.24 -12.05
N GLU A 12 14.21 -19.92 -12.17
CA GLU A 12 15.19 -20.30 -11.16
C GLU A 12 14.64 -19.93 -9.78
N PRO A 13 14.68 -20.85 -8.81
CA PRO A 13 14.19 -20.55 -7.47
C PRO A 13 14.97 -19.34 -6.95
N ALA A 14 14.24 -18.29 -6.60
CA ALA A 14 14.83 -17.06 -6.11
C ALA A 14 15.82 -17.38 -4.98
N SER A 15 17.05 -16.90 -5.11
CA SER A 15 18.10 -17.10 -4.11
C SER A 15 17.56 -16.63 -2.74
N HIS A 16 17.89 -17.36 -1.68
CA HIS A 16 17.48 -17.01 -0.31
C HIS A 16 17.79 -15.53 0.03
N ARG A 17 18.89 -15.00 -0.48
CA ARG A 17 19.27 -13.59 -0.36
C ARG A 17 18.28 -12.65 -1.09
N GLN A 18 17.87 -12.99 -2.29
CA GLN A 18 16.88 -12.20 -3.05
C GLN A 18 15.51 -12.18 -2.36
N VAL A 19 15.10 -13.29 -1.77
CA VAL A 19 13.87 -13.38 -0.97
C VAL A 19 13.95 -12.49 0.27
N LEU A 20 15.07 -12.52 0.99
CA LEU A 20 15.31 -11.68 2.17
C LEU A 20 15.34 -10.18 1.82
N GLU A 21 16.01 -9.81 0.73
CA GLU A 21 16.06 -8.43 0.25
C GLU A 21 14.67 -7.92 -0.13
N ALA A 22 13.88 -8.74 -0.83
CA ALA A 22 12.50 -8.38 -1.19
C ALA A 22 11.60 -8.26 0.04
N LEU A 23 11.69 -9.20 0.99
CA LEU A 23 10.91 -9.16 2.23
C LEU A 23 11.26 -7.94 3.09
N SER A 24 12.55 -7.65 3.25
CA SER A 24 12.99 -6.50 4.04
C SER A 24 12.51 -5.19 3.43
N GLY A 25 12.56 -5.06 2.10
CA GLY A 25 12.03 -3.90 1.38
C GLY A 25 10.53 -3.73 1.57
N LEU A 26 9.75 -4.81 1.42
CA LEU A 26 8.30 -4.79 1.63
C LEU A 26 7.92 -4.43 3.07
N LEU A 27 8.60 -5.00 4.05
CA LEU A 27 8.37 -4.71 5.47
C LEU A 27 8.74 -3.27 5.81
N LEU A 28 9.82 -2.73 5.23
CA LEU A 28 10.21 -1.34 5.41
C LEU A 28 9.16 -0.38 4.85
N VAL A 29 8.64 -0.64 3.65
CA VAL A 29 7.59 0.18 3.05
C VAL A 29 6.31 0.14 3.90
N LEU A 30 5.92 -1.03 4.37
CA LEU A 30 4.76 -1.17 5.26
C LEU A 30 4.97 -0.45 6.58
N PHE A 31 6.16 -0.56 7.17
CA PHE A 31 6.53 0.15 8.39
C PHE A 31 6.44 1.67 8.22
N VAL A 32 6.99 2.21 7.13
CA VAL A 32 6.90 3.64 6.82
C VAL A 32 5.46 4.09 6.63
N ALA A 33 4.63 3.29 5.96
CA ALA A 33 3.21 3.59 5.78
C ALA A 33 2.45 3.64 7.12
N LEU A 34 2.69 2.68 8.01
CA LEU A 34 2.09 2.65 9.35
C LEU A 34 2.59 3.80 10.23
N LEU A 35 3.89 4.07 10.19
CA LEU A 35 4.50 5.18 10.92
C LEU A 35 3.93 6.53 10.46
N SER A 36 3.82 6.74 9.15
CA SER A 36 3.20 7.94 8.57
C SER A 36 1.76 8.12 9.04
N SER A 37 0.98 7.04 9.08
CA SER A 37 -0.40 7.07 9.57
C SER A 37 -0.46 7.48 11.05
N THR A 38 0.42 6.95 11.87
CA THR A 38 0.49 7.23 13.31
C THR A 38 0.91 8.69 13.56
N VAL A 39 1.96 9.16 12.87
CA VAL A 39 2.45 10.55 12.99
C VAL A 39 1.36 11.54 12.61
N VAL A 40 0.68 11.30 11.50
CA VAL A 40 -0.42 12.18 11.07
C VAL A 40 -1.55 12.18 12.10
N SER A 41 -1.95 11.03 12.63
CA SER A 41 -3.01 10.94 13.63
C SER A 41 -2.66 11.71 14.90
N THR A 42 -1.39 11.72 15.31
CA THR A 42 -0.90 12.46 16.48
C THR A 42 -0.85 13.96 16.22
N ALA A 43 -0.44 14.39 15.03
CA ALA A 43 -0.34 15.81 14.65
C ALA A 43 -1.68 16.40 14.17
N LEU A 44 -2.68 15.55 13.88
CA LEU A 44 -3.94 15.93 13.25
C LEU A 44 -4.71 17.03 14.03
N PRO A 45 -4.78 17.04 15.37
CA PRO A 45 -5.45 18.12 16.10
C PRO A 45 -4.83 19.51 15.80
N GLN A 46 -3.50 19.59 15.73
CA GLN A 46 -2.79 20.83 15.40
C GLN A 46 -2.99 21.22 13.93
N ILE A 47 -2.95 20.26 13.02
CA ILE A 47 -3.15 20.48 11.58
C ILE A 47 -4.56 21.01 11.32
N ILE A 48 -5.59 20.40 11.88
CA ILE A 48 -6.98 20.83 11.71
C ILE A 48 -7.20 22.20 12.34
N GLY A 49 -6.61 22.47 13.50
CA GLY A 49 -6.64 23.80 14.11
C GLY A 49 -6.01 24.88 13.23
N ALA A 50 -4.86 24.61 12.62
CA ALA A 50 -4.19 25.51 11.69
C ALA A 50 -5.00 25.77 10.41
N LEU A 51 -5.69 24.75 9.90
CA LEU A 51 -6.56 24.84 8.74
C LEU A 51 -7.97 25.38 9.07
N ARG A 52 -8.21 25.79 10.32
CA ARG A 52 -9.53 26.24 10.82
C ARG A 52 -10.66 25.23 10.53
N GLY A 53 -10.31 23.95 10.58
CA GLY A 53 -11.24 22.85 10.34
C GLY A 53 -12.14 22.57 11.54
N SER A 54 -13.29 21.95 11.26
CA SER A 54 -14.24 21.49 12.27
C SER A 54 -13.89 20.12 12.83
N GLN A 55 -14.50 19.75 13.97
CA GLN A 55 -14.39 18.42 14.56
C GLN A 55 -14.88 17.33 13.60
N THR A 56 -15.89 17.61 12.80
CA THR A 56 -16.39 16.68 11.78
C THR A 56 -15.33 16.44 10.69
N GLN A 57 -14.63 17.48 10.26
CA GLN A 57 -13.55 17.36 9.27
C GLN A 57 -12.36 16.58 9.83
N TYR A 58 -12.05 16.76 11.12
CA TYR A 58 -11.06 15.92 11.81
C TYR A 58 -11.38 14.43 11.66
N THR A 59 -12.60 14.05 11.96
CA THR A 59 -13.06 12.66 11.85
C THR A 59 -12.98 12.16 10.41
N TRP A 60 -13.37 12.99 9.44
CA TRP A 60 -13.32 12.62 8.03
C TRP A 60 -11.91 12.43 7.49
N VAL A 61 -10.91 13.14 7.98
CA VAL A 61 -9.50 12.93 7.57
C VAL A 61 -9.05 11.49 7.85
N VAL A 62 -9.37 10.98 9.03
CA VAL A 62 -9.04 9.59 9.41
C VAL A 62 -9.93 8.59 8.68
N THR A 63 -11.24 8.84 8.69
CA THR A 63 -12.24 7.93 8.09
C THR A 63 -12.04 7.77 6.59
N ALA A 64 -11.75 8.85 5.86
CA ALA A 64 -11.50 8.79 4.42
C ALA A 64 -10.35 7.87 4.06
N THR A 65 -9.24 7.94 4.79
CA THR A 65 -8.09 7.05 4.57
C THR A 65 -8.44 5.59 4.82
N LEU A 66 -9.09 5.30 5.95
CA LEU A 66 -9.49 3.93 6.31
C LEU A 66 -10.52 3.37 5.34
N LEU A 67 -11.50 4.18 4.96
CA LEU A 67 -12.55 3.78 4.03
C LEU A 67 -11.99 3.41 2.66
N THR A 68 -11.15 4.28 2.08
CA THR A 68 -10.54 4.03 0.77
C THR A 68 -9.54 2.88 0.82
N ALA A 69 -8.74 2.75 1.88
CA ALA A 69 -7.83 1.62 2.06
C ALA A 69 -8.61 0.30 2.09
N THR A 70 -9.66 0.23 2.90
CA THR A 70 -10.48 -0.99 3.04
C THR A 70 -11.23 -1.32 1.74
N ALA A 71 -11.82 -0.33 1.10
CA ALA A 71 -12.57 -0.52 -0.14
C ALA A 71 -11.69 -0.95 -1.32
N THR A 72 -10.44 -0.47 -1.37
CA THR A 72 -9.51 -0.78 -2.47
C THR A 72 -8.70 -2.05 -2.25
N THR A 73 -8.57 -2.54 -1.02
CA THR A 73 -7.83 -3.78 -0.70
C THR A 73 -8.23 -4.98 -1.58
N PRO A 74 -9.53 -5.34 -1.73
CA PRO A 74 -9.92 -6.46 -2.59
C PRO A 74 -9.65 -6.20 -4.08
N VAL A 75 -9.70 -4.94 -4.52
CA VAL A 75 -9.37 -4.55 -5.89
C VAL A 75 -7.89 -4.81 -6.17
N TRP A 76 -7.00 -4.40 -5.26
CA TRP A 76 -5.58 -4.67 -5.36
C TRP A 76 -5.24 -6.16 -5.33
N GLY A 77 -5.95 -6.94 -4.49
CA GLY A 77 -5.83 -8.40 -4.48
C GLY A 77 -6.13 -9.01 -5.85
N LYS A 78 -7.24 -8.61 -6.46
CA LYS A 78 -7.64 -9.08 -7.79
C LYS A 78 -6.67 -8.62 -8.90
N LEU A 79 -6.17 -7.40 -8.82
CA LEU A 79 -5.14 -6.90 -9.75
C LEU A 79 -3.83 -7.69 -9.63
N ALA A 80 -3.47 -8.13 -8.42
CA ALA A 80 -2.28 -8.95 -8.18
C ALA A 80 -2.33 -10.32 -8.85
N ASP A 81 -3.53 -10.83 -9.14
CA ASP A 81 -3.72 -12.08 -9.89
C ASP A 81 -3.56 -11.87 -11.41
N LEU A 82 -3.85 -10.66 -11.90
CA LEU A 82 -3.85 -10.32 -13.33
C LEU A 82 -2.55 -9.68 -13.82
N PHE A 83 -1.86 -8.96 -12.96
CA PHE A 83 -0.70 -8.16 -13.31
C PHE A 83 0.55 -8.54 -12.52
N ASN A 84 1.70 -8.04 -12.98
CA ASN A 84 2.97 -8.24 -12.29
C ASN A 84 2.96 -7.56 -10.90
N LYS A 85 3.13 -8.35 -9.85
CA LYS A 85 3.12 -7.91 -8.45
C LYS A 85 4.13 -6.81 -8.18
N LYS A 86 5.33 -6.86 -8.80
CA LYS A 86 6.36 -5.83 -8.66
C LYS A 86 5.88 -4.47 -9.16
N LEU A 87 5.23 -4.45 -10.33
CA LEU A 87 4.67 -3.22 -10.91
C LEU A 87 3.58 -2.64 -10.01
N LEU A 88 2.69 -3.49 -9.51
CA LEU A 88 1.60 -3.07 -8.64
C LEU A 88 2.09 -2.47 -7.32
N ILE A 89 3.14 -3.06 -6.71
CA ILE A 89 3.77 -2.52 -5.51
C ILE A 89 4.35 -1.13 -5.80
N GLN A 90 5.05 -0.97 -6.92
CA GLN A 90 5.59 0.34 -7.32
C GLN A 90 4.49 1.38 -7.52
N VAL A 91 3.38 1.02 -8.17
CA VAL A 91 2.23 1.91 -8.34
C VAL A 91 1.60 2.27 -7.00
N ALA A 92 1.42 1.32 -6.10
CA ALA A 92 0.89 1.58 -4.76
C ALA A 92 1.78 2.54 -3.96
N ILE A 93 3.11 2.38 -4.05
CA ILE A 93 4.09 3.29 -3.43
C ILE A 93 3.98 4.70 -4.01
N VAL A 94 3.89 4.82 -5.33
CA VAL A 94 3.74 6.13 -6.01
C VAL A 94 2.47 6.82 -5.58
N ILE A 95 1.34 6.12 -5.53
CA ILE A 95 0.06 6.66 -5.04
C ILE A 95 0.18 7.11 -3.59
N PHE A 96 0.80 6.31 -2.73
CA PHE A 96 1.01 6.63 -1.33
C PHE A 96 1.86 7.90 -1.16
N VAL A 97 3.00 7.99 -1.84
CA VAL A 97 3.92 9.13 -1.76
C VAL A 97 3.28 10.39 -2.36
N ALA A 98 2.61 10.28 -3.50
CA ALA A 98 1.89 11.39 -4.11
C ALA A 98 0.77 11.91 -3.19
N GLY A 99 -0.01 11.01 -2.58
CA GLY A 99 -1.02 11.36 -1.60
C GLY A 99 -0.45 12.07 -0.37
N SER A 100 0.70 11.62 0.13
CA SER A 100 1.43 12.28 1.22
C SER A 100 1.89 13.68 0.85
N ALA A 101 2.43 13.87 -0.36
CA ALA A 101 2.88 15.16 -0.84
C ALA A 101 1.70 16.14 -0.99
N ILE A 102 0.59 15.70 -1.58
CA ILE A 102 -0.62 16.50 -1.73
C ILE A 102 -1.18 16.87 -0.34
N ALA A 103 -1.21 15.93 0.60
CA ALA A 103 -1.67 16.18 1.96
C ALA A 103 -0.81 17.24 2.67
N GLY A 104 0.52 17.20 2.47
CA GLY A 104 1.45 18.20 3.02
C GLY A 104 1.31 19.60 2.41
N LEU A 105 0.75 19.70 1.22
CA LEU A 105 0.51 20.97 0.51
C LEU A 105 -0.94 21.46 0.66
N SER A 106 -1.77 20.80 1.43
CA SER A 106 -3.18 21.18 1.62
C SER A 106 -3.31 22.50 2.36
N HIS A 107 -4.15 23.39 1.83
CA HIS A 107 -4.39 24.72 2.40
C HIS A 107 -5.71 24.78 3.19
N ASN A 108 -6.54 23.76 3.08
CA ASN A 108 -7.81 23.66 3.82
C ASN A 108 -8.13 22.19 4.17
N ALA A 109 -9.07 22.01 5.11
CA ALA A 109 -9.44 20.69 5.58
C ALA A 109 -10.06 19.79 4.50
N ALA A 110 -10.77 20.35 3.53
CA ALA A 110 -11.38 19.60 2.44
C ALA A 110 -10.31 19.00 1.50
N GLU A 111 -9.29 19.78 1.15
CA GLU A 111 -8.14 19.30 0.37
C GLU A 111 -7.38 18.20 1.12
N LEU A 112 -7.20 18.36 2.43
CA LEU A 112 -6.57 17.35 3.26
C LEU A 112 -7.37 16.04 3.27
N ILE A 113 -8.69 16.09 3.40
CA ILE A 113 -9.56 14.91 3.34
C ILE A 113 -9.42 14.20 1.99
N ALA A 114 -9.46 14.95 0.88
CA ALA A 114 -9.30 14.40 -0.46
C ALA A 114 -7.93 13.74 -0.66
N ALA A 115 -6.87 14.40 -0.21
CA ALA A 115 -5.50 13.87 -0.27
C ALA A 115 -5.35 12.58 0.58
N ARG A 116 -5.98 12.53 1.75
CA ARG A 116 -5.98 11.35 2.62
C ARG A 116 -6.80 10.20 2.03
N ALA A 117 -7.90 10.49 1.35
CA ALA A 117 -8.64 9.48 0.59
C ALA A 117 -7.78 8.88 -0.52
N PHE A 118 -7.11 9.72 -1.30
CA PHE A 118 -6.20 9.27 -2.35
C PHE A 118 -5.01 8.47 -1.79
N GLN A 119 -4.40 8.91 -0.70
CA GLN A 119 -3.34 8.19 0.00
C GLN A 119 -3.81 6.82 0.49
N GLY A 120 -5.06 6.72 0.97
CA GLY A 120 -5.68 5.47 1.41
C GLY A 120 -5.74 4.40 0.33
N VAL A 121 -5.90 4.77 -0.94
CA VAL A 121 -5.82 3.83 -2.07
C VAL A 121 -4.44 3.18 -2.12
N GLY A 122 -3.37 3.95 -1.95
CA GLY A 122 -2.00 3.43 -1.88
C GLY A 122 -1.77 2.54 -0.66
N VAL A 123 -2.27 2.93 0.51
CA VAL A 123 -2.18 2.13 1.75
C VAL A 123 -2.86 0.77 1.58
N GLY A 124 -4.09 0.74 1.03
CA GLY A 124 -4.82 -0.49 0.74
C GLY A 124 -4.06 -1.40 -0.22
N GLY A 125 -3.44 -0.82 -1.24
CA GLY A 125 -2.56 -1.53 -2.18
C GLY A 125 -1.34 -2.14 -1.50
N LEU A 126 -0.63 -1.37 -0.69
CA LEU A 126 0.54 -1.85 0.04
C LEU A 126 0.19 -3.00 0.99
N GLN A 127 -0.90 -2.88 1.76
CA GLN A 127 -1.35 -3.92 2.67
C GLN A 127 -1.72 -5.22 1.93
N ALA A 128 -2.51 -5.12 0.86
CA ALA A 128 -2.91 -6.28 0.07
C ALA A 128 -1.72 -6.95 -0.61
N LEU A 129 -0.87 -6.17 -1.28
CA LEU A 129 0.24 -6.68 -2.08
C LEU A 129 1.36 -7.26 -1.24
N VAL A 130 1.65 -6.69 -0.06
CA VAL A 130 2.62 -7.25 0.88
C VAL A 130 2.17 -8.63 1.36
N GLN A 131 0.90 -8.79 1.73
CA GLN A 131 0.35 -10.08 2.13
C GLN A 131 0.38 -11.11 1.00
N VAL A 132 0.02 -10.71 -0.22
CA VAL A 132 0.10 -11.58 -1.42
C VAL A 132 1.54 -11.97 -1.72
N ALA A 133 2.49 -11.04 -1.60
CA ALA A 133 3.91 -11.30 -1.83
C ALA A 133 4.47 -12.28 -0.79
N ILE A 134 4.18 -12.07 0.50
CA ILE A 134 4.59 -12.99 1.57
C ILE A 134 3.97 -14.37 1.35
N ALA A 135 2.68 -14.43 1.01
CA ALA A 135 1.99 -15.69 0.74
C ALA A 135 2.60 -16.46 -0.45
N ALA A 136 3.12 -15.75 -1.46
CA ALA A 136 3.77 -16.37 -2.61
C ALA A 136 5.19 -16.86 -2.30
N MET A 137 5.88 -16.26 -1.32
CA MET A 137 7.25 -16.61 -0.95
C MET A 137 7.34 -17.77 0.04
N ILE A 138 6.30 -17.99 0.86
CA ILE A 138 6.28 -19.03 1.89
C ILE A 138 5.43 -20.21 1.39
N PRO A 139 6.03 -21.40 1.20
CA PRO A 139 5.30 -22.61 0.80
C PRO A 139 4.20 -22.95 1.82
N PRO A 140 3.05 -23.48 1.39
CA PRO A 140 1.93 -23.81 2.28
C PRO A 140 2.27 -24.77 3.44
N ARG A 141 3.32 -25.57 3.27
CA ARG A 141 3.80 -26.55 4.27
C ARG A 141 4.52 -25.93 5.45
N GLU A 142 4.98 -24.69 5.36
CA GLU A 142 5.75 -24.00 6.41
C GLU A 142 4.93 -22.93 7.16
N ARG A 143 3.69 -22.70 6.76
CA ARG A 143 2.81 -21.69 7.39
C ARG A 143 2.27 -22.10 8.77
N GLY A 144 2.51 -23.32 9.21
CA GLY A 144 1.95 -23.89 10.43
C GLY A 144 2.96 -24.36 11.48
N ARG A 145 4.22 -23.97 11.37
CA ARG A 145 5.26 -24.32 12.37
C ARG A 145 5.75 -23.09 13.09
#